data_5cfa57918f3104e92850e23534d510cd
#
_entry.id   5cfa57918f3104e92850e23534d510cd
#
_cell.length_a   1.000
_cell.length_b   1.000
_cell.length_c   1.000
_cell.angle_alpha   90.00
_cell.angle_beta   90.00
_cell.angle_gamma   90.00
#
_symmetry.space_group_name_H-M   'P 1'
#
loop_
_entity.id
_entity.type
_entity.pdbx_description
1 polymer ?
#
loop_
_entity_poly.entity_id
_entity_poly.type
_entity_poly.pdbx_seq_one_letter_code
_entity_poly.pdbx_strand_id
1 'polypeptide(L)'
;MGEQADIHVKILSAASTDELMGVYDGWADRYDQELLHDWGYTSPQMAVRLLLKSMNAKGLRVLDAGCGTGLVGELLKKSGVTAVCGIDSSPGMLEQARKKGVYDALDMADMNQPLLAPTASFDAVTCIGTFTATHVKPEAVNELIRVTRPGGK
;
A
#
# COMPACT_ATOMS: atom_id res chain seq x y z
N MET A 1 7.47 -23.58 9.72
CA MET A 1 6.13 -23.35 10.31
C MET A 1 6.14 -22.48 11.58
N GLY A 2 7.24 -22.40 12.35
CA GLY A 2 7.29 -21.61 13.59
C GLY A 2 7.40 -20.08 13.36
N GLU A 3 8.19 -19.64 12.43
CA GLU A 3 8.52 -18.21 12.24
C GLU A 3 7.39 -17.40 11.57
N GLN A 4 6.64 -18.01 10.66
CA GLN A 4 5.46 -17.43 10.02
C GLN A 4 4.30 -17.21 10.99
N ALA A 5 4.08 -18.16 11.90
CA ALA A 5 3.08 -18.00 12.95
C ALA A 5 3.46 -16.89 13.92
N ASP A 6 4.76 -16.68 14.15
CA ASP A 6 5.27 -15.64 15.05
C ASP A 6 5.03 -14.21 14.52
N ILE A 7 5.21 -13.96 13.20
CA ILE A 7 5.02 -12.61 12.65
C ILE A 7 3.54 -12.19 12.64
N HIS A 8 2.62 -13.11 12.30
CA HIS A 8 1.19 -12.83 12.37
C HIS A 8 0.72 -12.56 13.80
N VAL A 9 1.24 -13.32 14.76
CA VAL A 9 0.93 -13.10 16.18
C VAL A 9 1.43 -11.70 16.60
N LYS A 10 2.64 -11.30 16.22
CA LYS A 10 3.17 -9.97 16.52
C LYS A 10 2.34 -8.86 15.91
N ILE A 11 1.93 -8.98 14.64
CA ILE A 11 1.07 -8.02 13.96
C ILE A 11 -0.28 -7.88 14.69
N LEU A 12 -0.91 -9.01 15.03
CA LEU A 12 -2.24 -9.01 15.67
C LEU A 12 -2.20 -8.60 17.14
N SER A 13 -1.06 -8.76 17.82
CA SER A 13 -0.89 -8.44 19.23
C SER A 13 -0.27 -7.07 19.50
N ALA A 14 0.15 -6.36 18.45
CA ALA A 14 0.72 -5.03 18.60
C ALA A 14 -0.27 -4.08 19.32
N ALA A 15 0.18 -3.50 20.43
CA ALA A 15 -0.66 -2.67 21.29
C ALA A 15 -0.70 -1.20 20.85
N SER A 16 0.18 -0.81 19.92
CA SER A 16 0.28 0.55 19.38
C SER A 16 0.71 0.54 17.90
N THR A 17 0.46 1.66 17.22
CA THR A 17 0.95 1.87 15.85
C THR A 17 2.48 1.81 15.78
N ASP A 18 3.18 2.36 16.76
CA ASP A 18 4.65 2.35 16.79
C ASP A 18 5.21 0.94 16.91
N GLU A 19 4.62 0.11 17.78
CA GLU A 19 5.01 -1.31 17.91
C GLU A 19 4.76 -2.06 16.61
N LEU A 20 3.60 -1.84 15.98
CA LEU A 20 3.24 -2.44 14.72
C LEU A 20 4.21 -2.04 13.59
N MET A 21 4.56 -0.74 13.51
CA MET A 21 5.55 -0.27 12.53
C MET A 21 6.92 -0.89 12.76
N GLY A 22 7.34 -1.07 14.02
CA GLY A 22 8.58 -1.79 14.35
C GLY A 22 8.58 -3.23 13.83
N VAL A 23 7.44 -3.92 13.87
CA VAL A 23 7.32 -5.28 13.29
C VAL A 23 7.49 -5.24 11.78
N TYR A 24 6.85 -4.30 11.08
CA TYR A 24 6.97 -4.16 9.63
C TYR A 24 8.38 -3.72 9.21
N ASP A 25 9.00 -2.80 9.91
CA ASP A 25 10.38 -2.38 9.64
C ASP A 25 11.36 -3.56 9.73
N GLY A 26 11.23 -4.38 10.76
CA GLY A 26 12.06 -5.58 10.94
C GLY A 26 11.78 -6.70 9.93
N TRP A 27 10.64 -6.65 9.26
CA TRP A 27 10.23 -7.66 8.29
C TRP A 27 10.44 -7.23 6.83
N ALA A 28 10.64 -5.94 6.58
CA ALA A 28 10.61 -5.33 5.24
C ALA A 28 11.54 -6.02 4.22
N ASP A 29 12.73 -6.44 4.62
CA ASP A 29 13.71 -7.08 3.72
C ASP A 29 13.26 -8.47 3.23
N ARG A 30 12.41 -9.17 3.99
CA ARG A 30 11.92 -10.52 3.68
C ARG A 30 10.48 -10.55 3.21
N TYR A 31 9.78 -9.41 3.33
CA TYR A 31 8.35 -9.29 3.13
C TYR A 31 7.88 -9.83 1.79
N ASP A 32 8.49 -9.38 0.70
CA ASP A 32 8.10 -9.79 -0.65
C ASP A 32 8.30 -11.28 -0.88
N GLN A 33 9.42 -11.83 -0.42
CA GLN A 33 9.72 -13.24 -0.60
C GLN A 33 8.70 -14.11 0.16
N GLU A 34 8.47 -13.81 1.42
CA GLU A 34 7.55 -14.58 2.26
C GLU A 34 6.11 -14.49 1.76
N LEU A 35 5.64 -13.29 1.41
CA LEU A 35 4.27 -13.12 0.91
C LEU A 35 4.03 -13.79 -0.45
N LEU A 36 4.92 -13.59 -1.41
CA LEU A 36 4.69 -14.05 -2.78
C LEU A 36 4.98 -15.54 -2.94
N HIS A 37 6.05 -16.04 -2.32
CA HIS A 37 6.50 -17.42 -2.51
C HIS A 37 5.94 -18.38 -1.45
N ASP A 38 5.93 -17.96 -0.19
CA ASP A 38 5.56 -18.86 0.88
C ASP A 38 4.06 -18.86 1.18
N TRP A 39 3.37 -17.70 1.00
CA TRP A 39 1.96 -17.54 1.33
C TRP A 39 1.04 -17.45 0.11
N GLY A 40 1.59 -17.31 -1.10
CA GLY A 40 0.80 -17.22 -2.33
C GLY A 40 -0.10 -16.00 -2.36
N TYR A 41 0.35 -14.86 -1.84
CA TYR A 41 -0.44 -13.63 -1.74
C TYR A 41 -0.72 -13.02 -3.11
N THR A 42 -1.97 -13.15 -3.58
CA THR A 42 -2.40 -12.72 -4.93
C THR A 42 -3.24 -11.43 -4.93
N SER A 43 -3.52 -10.85 -3.76
CA SER A 43 -4.36 -9.65 -3.67
C SER A 43 -3.85 -8.46 -4.49
N PRO A 44 -2.53 -8.15 -4.56
CA PRO A 44 -2.01 -7.09 -5.41
C PRO A 44 -2.34 -7.28 -6.89
N GLN A 45 -2.13 -8.49 -7.43
CA GLN A 45 -2.42 -8.82 -8.83
C GLN A 45 -3.91 -8.69 -9.13
N MET A 46 -4.76 -9.17 -8.22
CA MET A 46 -6.20 -9.10 -8.37
C MET A 46 -6.70 -7.66 -8.35
N ALA A 47 -6.21 -6.83 -7.44
CA ALA A 47 -6.58 -5.43 -7.30
C ALA A 47 -6.20 -4.62 -8.57
N VAL A 48 -4.98 -4.74 -9.05
CA VAL A 48 -4.52 -4.06 -10.27
C VAL A 48 -5.32 -4.53 -11.48
N ARG A 49 -5.59 -5.83 -11.61
CA ARG A 49 -6.43 -6.37 -12.68
C ARG A 49 -7.85 -5.80 -12.65
N LEU A 50 -8.47 -5.69 -11.47
CA LEU A 50 -9.82 -5.13 -11.30
C LEU A 50 -9.85 -3.65 -11.67
N LEU A 51 -8.88 -2.87 -11.20
CA LEU A 51 -8.74 -1.45 -11.55
C LEU A 51 -8.69 -1.27 -13.07
N LEU A 52 -7.80 -1.99 -13.73
CA LEU A 52 -7.56 -1.84 -15.18
C LEU A 52 -8.65 -2.46 -16.08
N LYS A 53 -9.58 -3.24 -15.53
CA LYS A 53 -10.81 -3.61 -16.25
C LYS A 53 -11.75 -2.42 -16.46
N SER A 54 -11.69 -1.43 -15.56
CA SER A 54 -12.61 -0.29 -15.55
C SER A 54 -11.96 1.02 -15.98
N MET A 55 -10.63 1.06 -16.08
CA MET A 55 -9.86 2.26 -16.39
C MET A 55 -8.70 1.94 -17.35
N ASN A 56 -8.44 2.87 -18.28
CA ASN A 56 -7.27 2.75 -19.16
C ASN A 56 -6.02 3.14 -18.37
N ALA A 57 -5.01 2.27 -18.32
CA ALA A 57 -3.77 2.51 -17.61
C ALA A 57 -3.04 3.79 -18.05
N LYS A 58 -3.09 4.08 -19.36
CA LYS A 58 -2.39 5.23 -19.93
C LYS A 58 -3.02 6.56 -19.47
N GLY A 59 -2.21 7.40 -18.87
CA GLY A 59 -2.62 8.71 -18.36
C GLY A 59 -3.18 8.68 -16.93
N LEU A 60 -3.31 7.50 -16.31
CA LEU A 60 -3.74 7.42 -14.91
C LEU A 60 -2.66 7.93 -13.97
N ARG A 61 -3.13 8.66 -12.96
CA ARG A 61 -2.39 8.98 -11.74
C ARG A 61 -3.01 8.23 -10.57
N VAL A 62 -2.27 7.29 -10.01
CA VAL A 62 -2.76 6.38 -8.95
C VAL A 62 -2.02 6.66 -7.64
N LEU A 63 -2.76 6.71 -6.54
CA LEU A 63 -2.21 6.65 -5.19
C LEU A 63 -2.25 5.20 -4.70
N ASP A 64 -1.11 4.68 -4.31
CA ASP A 64 -0.96 3.40 -3.61
C ASP A 64 -0.86 3.69 -2.11
N ALA A 65 -1.97 3.58 -1.42
CA ALA A 65 -2.10 3.93 0.00
C ALA A 65 -1.82 2.70 0.87
N GLY A 66 -0.83 2.81 1.75
CA GLY A 66 -0.25 1.66 2.44
C GLY A 66 0.56 0.81 1.46
N CYS A 67 1.47 1.46 0.71
CA CYS A 67 2.17 0.84 -0.40
C CYS A 67 3.15 -0.27 0.03
N GLY A 68 3.51 -0.34 1.31
CA GLY A 68 4.44 -1.31 1.83
C GLY A 68 5.77 -1.30 1.07
N THR A 69 6.25 -2.47 0.69
CA THR A 69 7.47 -2.65 -0.13
C THR A 69 7.26 -2.30 -1.60
N GLY A 70 6.05 -1.93 -2.03
CA GLY A 70 5.77 -1.49 -3.39
C GLY A 70 5.31 -2.56 -4.37
N LEU A 71 4.76 -3.68 -3.91
CA LEU A 71 4.25 -4.76 -4.78
C LEU A 71 3.15 -4.28 -5.74
N VAL A 72 2.21 -3.48 -5.25
CA VAL A 72 1.12 -2.91 -6.08
C VAL A 72 1.68 -1.90 -7.06
N GLY A 73 2.55 -0.98 -6.62
CA GLY A 73 3.17 0.03 -7.48
C GLY A 73 3.95 -0.59 -8.64
N GLU A 74 4.69 -1.67 -8.38
CA GLU A 74 5.42 -2.41 -9.41
C GLU A 74 4.47 -3.00 -10.47
N LEU A 75 3.35 -3.59 -10.04
CA LEU A 75 2.33 -4.14 -10.93
C LEU A 75 1.62 -3.05 -11.74
N LEU A 76 1.31 -1.90 -11.12
CA LEU A 76 0.71 -0.75 -11.80
C LEU A 76 1.63 -0.25 -12.92
N LYS A 77 2.92 -0.04 -12.65
CA LYS A 77 3.90 0.40 -13.66
C LYS A 77 4.09 -0.63 -14.77
N LYS A 78 4.24 -1.92 -14.43
CA LYS A 78 4.29 -3.01 -15.42
C LYS A 78 3.05 -3.07 -16.31
N SER A 79 1.91 -2.64 -15.81
CA SER A 79 0.65 -2.59 -16.54
C SER A 79 0.44 -1.30 -17.34
N GLY A 80 1.42 -0.39 -17.36
CA GLY A 80 1.41 0.83 -18.15
C GLY A 80 0.78 2.05 -17.47
N VAL A 81 0.54 2.01 -16.15
CA VAL A 81 0.09 3.20 -15.40
C VAL A 81 1.18 4.26 -15.43
N THR A 82 0.81 5.48 -15.82
CA THR A 82 1.78 6.55 -16.10
C THR A 82 2.39 7.13 -14.84
N ALA A 83 1.56 7.48 -13.86
CA ALA A 83 2.00 8.09 -12.61
C ALA A 83 1.52 7.28 -11.40
N VAL A 84 2.45 6.87 -10.54
CA VAL A 84 2.16 6.14 -9.30
C VAL A 84 2.83 6.86 -8.14
N CYS A 85 2.03 7.29 -7.17
CA CYS A 85 2.50 7.82 -5.89
C CYS A 85 2.23 6.78 -4.81
N GLY A 86 3.12 6.65 -3.85
CA GLY A 86 2.95 5.73 -2.72
C GLY A 86 3.01 6.44 -1.39
N ILE A 87 2.24 5.99 -0.43
CA ILE A 87 2.33 6.40 0.97
C ILE A 87 2.34 5.18 1.88
N ASP A 88 3.15 5.24 2.93
CA ASP A 88 3.18 4.24 4.00
C ASP A 88 3.65 4.89 5.31
N SER A 89 3.33 4.29 6.44
CA SER A 89 3.77 4.76 7.75
C SER A 89 5.08 4.11 8.22
N SER A 90 5.54 3.03 7.57
CA SER A 90 6.78 2.33 7.90
C SER A 90 7.95 2.85 7.06
N PRO A 91 8.99 3.45 7.68
CA PRO A 91 10.21 3.86 7.00
C PRO A 91 10.92 2.69 6.29
N GLY A 92 10.97 1.51 6.92
CA GLY A 92 11.61 0.32 6.37
C GLY A 92 10.90 -0.17 5.11
N MET A 93 9.57 -0.18 5.11
CA MET A 93 8.77 -0.52 3.93
C MET A 93 9.02 0.47 2.79
N LEU A 94 9.01 1.77 3.07
CA LEU A 94 9.29 2.82 2.08
C LEU A 94 10.70 2.72 1.51
N GLU A 95 11.68 2.30 2.29
CA GLU A 95 13.04 2.06 1.79
C GLU A 95 13.06 0.94 0.73
N GLN A 96 12.35 -0.16 0.97
CA GLN A 96 12.23 -1.23 -0.01
C GLN A 96 11.46 -0.77 -1.27
N ALA A 97 10.39 -0.01 -1.09
CA ALA A 97 9.64 0.56 -2.21
C ALA A 97 10.52 1.49 -3.08
N ARG A 98 11.38 2.31 -2.46
CA ARG A 98 12.35 3.17 -3.19
C ARG A 98 13.33 2.37 -4.04
N LYS A 99 13.81 1.23 -3.53
CA LYS A 99 14.74 0.35 -4.27
C LYS A 99 14.13 -0.18 -5.58
N LYS A 100 12.80 -0.33 -5.65
CA LYS A 100 12.10 -0.75 -6.87
C LYS A 100 12.07 0.32 -7.96
N GLY A 101 12.20 1.60 -7.61
CA GLY A 101 12.28 2.71 -8.57
C GLY A 101 11.04 2.91 -9.43
N VAL A 102 9.85 2.50 -8.94
CA VAL A 102 8.59 2.52 -9.70
C VAL A 102 7.66 3.67 -9.32
N TYR A 103 7.91 4.34 -8.22
CA TYR A 103 7.07 5.46 -7.75
C TYR A 103 7.62 6.80 -8.21
N ASP A 104 6.72 7.69 -8.63
CA ASP A 104 7.05 9.08 -8.96
C ASP A 104 7.19 9.93 -7.69
N ALA A 105 6.50 9.54 -6.61
CA ALA A 105 6.64 10.10 -5.27
C ALA A 105 6.38 9.01 -4.22
N LEU A 106 7.15 9.03 -3.14
CA LEU A 106 6.99 8.16 -1.96
C LEU A 106 7.10 9.01 -0.71
N ASP A 107 6.00 9.08 0.02
CA ASP A 107 5.91 9.89 1.23
C ASP A 107 5.53 9.05 2.45
N MET A 108 6.09 9.40 3.60
CA MET A 108 5.67 8.83 4.86
C MET A 108 4.36 9.49 5.31
N ALA A 109 3.32 8.70 5.53
CA ALA A 109 2.03 9.20 5.98
C ALA A 109 1.28 8.17 6.84
N ASP A 110 0.66 8.63 7.91
CA ASP A 110 -0.32 7.88 8.68
C ASP A 110 -1.71 8.13 8.09
N MET A 111 -2.33 7.10 7.53
CA MET A 111 -3.68 7.21 6.96
C MET A 111 -4.79 7.49 7.98
N ASN A 112 -4.50 7.37 9.28
CA ASN A 112 -5.42 7.80 10.33
C ASN A 112 -5.41 9.33 10.54
N GLN A 113 -4.54 10.06 9.82
CA GLN A 113 -4.44 11.51 9.79
C GLN A 113 -4.83 12.06 8.43
N PRO A 114 -5.19 13.35 8.32
CA PRO A 114 -5.45 13.98 7.03
C PRO A 114 -4.23 13.86 6.10
N LEU A 115 -4.46 13.39 4.88
CA LEU A 115 -3.42 13.29 3.87
C LEU A 115 -3.06 14.67 3.31
N LEU A 116 -1.77 14.92 3.08
CA LEU A 116 -1.29 16.18 2.49
C LEU A 116 -1.70 16.35 1.02
N ALA A 117 -2.11 15.27 0.36
CA ALA A 117 -2.57 15.30 -1.03
C ALA A 117 -3.83 16.17 -1.18
N PRO A 118 -3.92 17.02 -2.23
CA PRO A 118 -5.11 17.82 -2.52
C PRO A 118 -6.35 16.95 -2.79
N THR A 119 -7.53 17.54 -2.59
CA THR A 119 -8.81 16.94 -2.98
C THR A 119 -8.81 16.64 -4.48
N ALA A 120 -9.35 15.49 -4.89
CA ALA A 120 -9.52 15.08 -6.29
C ALA A 120 -8.20 15.07 -7.11
N SER A 121 -7.08 14.72 -6.48
CA SER A 121 -5.76 14.74 -7.11
C SER A 121 -5.35 13.44 -7.78
N PHE A 122 -6.08 12.36 -7.55
CA PHE A 122 -5.79 11.04 -8.14
C PHE A 122 -6.98 10.51 -8.93
N ASP A 123 -6.68 9.80 -10.02
CA ASP A 123 -7.67 9.10 -10.84
C ASP A 123 -8.19 7.84 -10.16
N ALA A 124 -7.32 7.20 -9.39
CA ALA A 124 -7.63 6.03 -8.61
C ALA A 124 -6.77 5.96 -7.34
N VAL A 125 -7.26 5.22 -6.35
CA VAL A 125 -6.53 4.87 -5.14
C VAL A 125 -6.56 3.35 -4.98
N THR A 126 -5.40 2.75 -4.75
CA THR A 126 -5.28 1.35 -4.29
C THR A 126 -4.95 1.35 -2.80
N CYS A 127 -5.58 0.47 -2.05
CA CYS A 127 -5.28 0.25 -0.63
C CYS A 127 -5.45 -1.23 -0.32
N ILE A 128 -4.35 -1.98 -0.33
CA ILE A 128 -4.36 -3.44 -0.35
C ILE A 128 -3.68 -3.99 0.89
N GLY A 129 -4.43 -4.80 1.67
CA GLY A 129 -3.89 -5.44 2.88
C GLY A 129 -3.68 -4.49 4.07
N THR A 130 -4.25 -3.29 4.04
CA THR A 130 -3.97 -2.23 5.00
C THR A 130 -5.05 -2.07 6.07
N PHE A 131 -6.33 -2.22 5.69
CA PHE A 131 -7.45 -2.15 6.63
C PHE A 131 -7.56 -3.45 7.43
N THR A 132 -6.90 -3.48 8.58
CA THR A 132 -6.98 -4.57 9.56
C THR A 132 -7.31 -3.99 10.93
N ALA A 133 -7.69 -4.84 11.88
CA ALA A 133 -8.20 -4.39 13.19
C ALA A 133 -7.25 -3.46 13.98
N THR A 134 -5.96 -3.48 13.67
CA THR A 134 -4.92 -2.76 14.42
C THR A 134 -4.18 -1.70 13.60
N HIS A 135 -4.41 -1.59 12.28
CA HIS A 135 -3.62 -0.70 11.41
C HIS A 135 -4.33 0.63 11.13
N VAL A 136 -5.30 0.58 10.24
CA VAL A 136 -5.96 1.77 9.70
C VAL A 136 -7.43 1.73 10.06
N LYS A 137 -7.89 2.81 10.68
CA LYS A 137 -9.29 2.95 11.10
C LYS A 137 -10.20 3.10 9.89
N PRO A 138 -11.47 2.65 9.97
CA PRO A 138 -12.42 2.77 8.85
C PRO A 138 -12.60 4.21 8.35
N GLU A 139 -12.44 5.20 9.22
CA GLU A 139 -12.58 6.63 8.90
C GLU A 139 -11.55 7.11 7.87
N ALA A 140 -10.40 6.44 7.76
CA ALA A 140 -9.38 6.75 6.74
C ALA A 140 -9.93 6.65 5.30
N VAL A 141 -10.99 5.86 5.08
CA VAL A 141 -11.68 5.77 3.79
C VAL A 141 -12.14 7.14 3.32
N ASN A 142 -12.56 8.04 4.22
CA ASN A 142 -13.01 9.39 3.87
C ASN A 142 -11.88 10.21 3.20
N GLU A 143 -10.64 10.06 3.67
CA GLU A 143 -9.48 10.73 3.07
C GLU A 143 -9.13 10.12 1.70
N LEU A 144 -9.20 8.80 1.57
CA LEU A 144 -8.99 8.14 0.28
C LEU A 144 -10.04 8.58 -0.75
N ILE A 145 -11.31 8.71 -0.33
CA ILE A 145 -12.38 9.27 -1.18
C ILE A 145 -12.10 10.73 -1.53
N ARG A 146 -11.70 11.55 -0.55
CA ARG A 146 -11.41 12.98 -0.76
C ARG A 146 -10.32 13.20 -1.82
N VAL A 147 -9.25 12.44 -1.77
CA VAL A 147 -8.14 12.58 -2.73
C VAL A 147 -8.43 11.96 -4.09
N THR A 148 -9.45 11.09 -4.19
CA THR A 148 -9.92 10.53 -5.45
C THR A 148 -10.82 11.52 -6.17
N ARG A 149 -10.62 11.73 -7.48
CA ARG A 149 -11.48 12.62 -8.27
C ARG A 149 -12.90 12.05 -8.46
N PRO A 150 -13.91 12.89 -8.72
CA PRO A 150 -15.24 12.41 -9.09
C PRO A 150 -15.18 11.47 -10.30
N GLY A 151 -15.82 10.31 -10.19
CA GLY A 151 -15.76 9.24 -11.20
C GLY A 151 -14.47 8.39 -11.17
N GLY A 152 -13.54 8.68 -10.28
CA GLY A 152 -12.37 7.86 -9.99
C GLY A 152 -12.72 6.52 -9.31
N LYS A 153 -11.72 5.69 -9.06
CA LYS A 153 -11.87 4.34 -8.47
C LYS A 153 -11.01 4.18 -7.23
#